data_037d2474f4fbfd742a4459758ba6d8fc
#
_entry.id   037d2474f4fbfd742a4459758ba6d8fc
#
_cell.length_a   1.000
_cell.length_b   1.000
_cell.length_c   1.000
_cell.angle_alpha   90.00
_cell.angle_beta   90.00
_cell.angle_gamma   90.00
#
_symmetry.space_group_name_H-M   'P 1'
#
loop_
_entity.id
_entity.type
_entity.pdbx_description
1 polymer ?
#
loop_
_entity_poly.entity_id
_entity_poly.type
_entity_poly.pdbx_seq_one_letter_code
_entity_poly.pdbx_strand_id
1 'polypeptide(L)'
;MHTHRYDVIVIGGGPAGLSAALMLTRARRKVLIIDAGKPRNRFATHMHGVLGHEGLPPQDLLIKGREEVSSFGGEFLDATITDITTNHKGLNITTDDGTDHFASAFILATGVTDEIADIPGLAERWGSTVLHCPYCHGHEVAGKRIGFLASSPMSLHMAELLRQWSPDLTIFTDGLELSEETEHRLRSRGLKLEPRAVQEITGVSDAVLIDDHLVPLDAIFTVSQPRPNDQLLIHLDLEREESPFGSFLKVDGMNKPSHDRIWAVGNVVSSHANVPQSMGAGSFTGAAVNATLVSLEFDDAARTPVQFWEDHYAAAPQVWSGKVNKVLSEVAPTLTPGKALDLGCGEGADVNWLAQQGWQAVGIDISPTAIERAKEHAVPGAEFRTADLTDLPEGEFDLISASFFHSPVELARTGILKGVMERITPGGHLLITSHVAPPAWVKDKHAHHGKMFAPAEELEFLELTDDEWEVILSETRSRPITAPDGSPSSIDDGVVLVRRR
;
A
#
# COMPACT_ATOMS: atom_id res chain seq x y z
N MET A 1 -16.23 -9.94 -3.54
CA MET A 1 -14.85 -10.32 -3.92
C MET A 1 -14.05 -10.52 -2.65
N HIS A 2 -13.27 -11.61 -2.54
CA HIS A 2 -12.42 -11.83 -1.36
C HIS A 2 -11.19 -10.93 -1.48
N THR A 3 -11.13 -9.84 -0.72
CA THR A 3 -9.95 -8.98 -0.68
C THR A 3 -8.89 -9.67 0.17
N HIS A 4 -7.79 -10.10 -0.45
CA HIS A 4 -6.63 -10.63 0.25
C HIS A 4 -5.86 -9.46 0.90
N ARG A 5 -5.58 -9.56 2.21
CA ARG A 5 -4.88 -8.51 2.96
C ARG A 5 -3.44 -8.90 3.25
N TYR A 6 -2.53 -7.98 2.98
CA TYR A 6 -1.10 -8.08 3.24
C TYR A 6 -0.61 -6.85 4.02
N ASP A 7 0.54 -6.96 4.66
CA ASP A 7 1.22 -5.78 5.21
C ASP A 7 1.87 -4.98 4.08
N VAL A 8 2.54 -5.68 3.16
CA VAL A 8 3.23 -5.08 2.02
C VAL A 8 2.97 -5.89 0.75
N ILE A 9 2.69 -5.20 -0.36
CA ILE A 9 2.75 -5.78 -1.69
C ILE A 9 3.96 -5.20 -2.42
N VAL A 10 4.79 -6.10 -2.98
CA VAL A 10 5.94 -5.75 -3.82
C VAL A 10 5.58 -6.01 -5.28
N ILE A 11 5.69 -4.99 -6.12
CA ILE A 11 5.37 -5.06 -7.54
C ILE A 11 6.67 -5.21 -8.33
N GLY A 12 6.90 -6.40 -8.86
CA GLY A 12 8.11 -6.79 -9.59
C GLY A 12 9.03 -7.70 -8.78
N GLY A 13 9.26 -8.90 -9.30
CA GLY A 13 10.13 -9.96 -8.73
C GLY A 13 11.55 -9.94 -9.24
N GLY A 14 12.07 -8.76 -9.64
CA GLY A 14 13.48 -8.55 -9.95
C GLY A 14 14.38 -8.47 -8.72
N PRO A 15 15.71 -8.29 -8.88
CA PRO A 15 16.67 -8.27 -7.77
C PRO A 15 16.32 -7.26 -6.66
N ALA A 16 15.79 -6.08 -7.02
CA ALA A 16 15.36 -5.07 -6.06
C ALA A 16 14.14 -5.53 -5.25
N GLY A 17 13.09 -6.01 -5.94
CA GLY A 17 11.86 -6.45 -5.29
C GLY A 17 12.07 -7.67 -4.39
N LEU A 18 12.82 -8.68 -4.86
CA LEU A 18 13.13 -9.86 -4.05
C LEU A 18 13.95 -9.52 -2.82
N SER A 19 14.94 -8.61 -2.94
CA SER A 19 15.72 -8.17 -1.78
C SER A 19 14.88 -7.40 -0.75
N ALA A 20 13.94 -6.56 -1.21
CA ALA A 20 13.00 -5.87 -0.32
C ALA A 20 12.06 -6.88 0.37
N ALA A 21 11.48 -7.81 -0.41
CA ALA A 21 10.59 -8.84 0.11
C ALA A 21 11.29 -9.75 1.14
N LEU A 22 12.54 -10.13 0.90
CA LEU A 22 13.33 -10.93 1.84
C LEU A 22 13.48 -10.22 3.18
N MET A 23 13.80 -8.93 3.20
CA MET A 23 13.91 -8.16 4.44
C MET A 23 12.57 -8.09 5.19
N LEU A 24 11.49 -7.88 4.48
CA LEU A 24 10.15 -7.78 5.05
C LEU A 24 9.64 -9.12 5.61
N THR A 25 9.82 -10.22 4.87
CA THR A 25 9.40 -11.55 5.33
C THR A 25 10.22 -12.02 6.53
N ARG A 26 11.55 -11.73 6.56
CA ARG A 26 12.40 -11.95 7.75
C ARG A 26 11.97 -11.10 8.95
N ALA A 27 11.38 -9.91 8.72
CA ALA A 27 10.74 -9.08 9.74
C ALA A 27 9.32 -9.58 10.10
N ARG A 28 8.91 -10.77 9.61
CA ARG A 28 7.62 -11.41 9.85
C ARG A 28 6.41 -10.65 9.30
N ARG A 29 6.62 -9.80 8.28
CA ARG A 29 5.53 -9.16 7.55
C ARG A 29 4.87 -10.15 6.59
N LYS A 30 3.56 -10.04 6.43
CA LYS A 30 2.82 -10.76 5.40
C LYS A 30 3.02 -10.04 4.06
N VAL A 31 3.77 -10.67 3.16
CA VAL A 31 4.21 -10.04 1.90
C VAL A 31 3.70 -10.83 0.71
N LEU A 32 3.12 -10.13 -0.26
CA LEU A 32 2.81 -10.63 -1.59
C LEU A 32 3.76 -9.99 -2.61
N ILE A 33 4.35 -10.79 -3.47
CA ILE A 33 5.12 -10.33 -4.61
C ILE A 33 4.29 -10.61 -5.87
N ILE A 34 3.94 -9.54 -6.64
CA ILE A 34 3.25 -9.65 -7.92
C ILE A 34 4.28 -9.39 -9.01
N ASP A 35 4.50 -10.39 -9.88
CA ASP A 35 5.55 -10.35 -10.90
C ASP A 35 5.02 -10.79 -12.26
N ALA A 36 5.28 -9.97 -13.29
CA ALA A 36 4.93 -10.28 -14.68
C ALA A 36 5.98 -11.16 -15.39
N GLY A 37 7.06 -11.58 -14.71
CA GLY A 37 8.07 -12.49 -15.23
C GLY A 37 8.97 -11.93 -16.33
N LYS A 38 9.15 -10.58 -16.40
CA LYS A 38 9.91 -9.91 -17.47
C LYS A 38 11.10 -9.10 -16.93
N PRO A 39 12.10 -9.72 -16.27
CA PRO A 39 13.25 -8.99 -15.75
C PRO A 39 14.04 -8.33 -16.89
N ARG A 40 14.63 -7.14 -16.61
CA ARG A 40 15.40 -6.36 -17.61
C ARG A 40 16.50 -7.19 -18.27
N ASN A 41 17.23 -7.98 -17.49
CA ASN A 41 18.37 -8.76 -17.93
C ASN A 41 18.02 -10.18 -18.43
N ARG A 42 16.74 -10.44 -18.77
CA ARG A 42 16.28 -11.74 -19.27
C ARG A 42 16.95 -12.22 -20.55
N PHE A 43 17.55 -11.31 -21.31
CA PHE A 43 18.23 -11.60 -22.58
C PHE A 43 19.67 -12.06 -22.39
N ALA A 44 20.28 -11.82 -21.23
CA ALA A 44 21.65 -12.22 -20.94
C ALA A 44 21.72 -13.67 -20.47
N THR A 45 22.68 -14.43 -20.97
CA THR A 45 22.94 -15.82 -20.53
C THR A 45 23.62 -15.88 -19.17
N HIS A 46 24.46 -14.90 -18.87
CA HIS A 46 25.21 -14.79 -17.63
C HIS A 46 25.19 -13.35 -17.11
N MET A 47 25.31 -13.17 -15.83
CA MET A 47 25.51 -11.87 -15.19
C MET A 47 26.88 -11.78 -14.59
N HIS A 48 27.47 -10.58 -14.61
CA HIS A 48 28.81 -10.32 -14.15
C HIS A 48 28.83 -9.17 -13.13
N GLY A 49 29.88 -9.13 -12.30
CA GLY A 49 30.06 -8.10 -11.28
C GLY A 49 29.12 -8.28 -10.06
N VAL A 50 28.58 -9.47 -9.84
CA VAL A 50 27.80 -9.82 -8.65
C VAL A 50 28.65 -10.70 -7.75
N LEU A 51 29.21 -10.10 -6.70
CA LEU A 51 30.11 -10.79 -5.78
C LEU A 51 29.45 -12.05 -5.18
N GLY A 52 30.13 -13.19 -5.31
CA GLY A 52 29.63 -14.51 -4.90
C GLY A 52 28.72 -15.21 -5.93
N HIS A 53 28.35 -14.52 -7.02
CA HIS A 53 27.49 -15.04 -8.09
C HIS A 53 28.04 -14.71 -9.50
N GLU A 54 29.36 -14.58 -9.60
CA GLU A 54 30.04 -14.29 -10.88
C GLU A 54 29.74 -15.37 -11.92
N GLY A 55 29.25 -14.97 -13.09
CA GLY A 55 28.91 -15.87 -14.18
C GLY A 55 27.61 -16.66 -13.99
N LEU A 56 26.83 -16.41 -12.93
CA LEU A 56 25.55 -17.07 -12.73
C LEU A 56 24.52 -16.56 -13.77
N PRO A 57 23.67 -17.44 -14.35
CA PRO A 57 22.54 -16.99 -15.14
C PRO A 57 21.62 -16.07 -14.33
N PRO A 58 21.13 -14.95 -14.91
CA PRO A 58 20.26 -14.02 -14.18
C PRO A 58 19.02 -14.69 -13.58
N GLN A 59 18.42 -15.64 -14.29
CA GLN A 59 17.24 -16.37 -13.84
C GLN A 59 17.51 -17.22 -12.58
N ASP A 60 18.68 -17.83 -12.48
CA ASP A 60 19.05 -18.64 -11.32
C ASP A 60 19.12 -17.81 -10.05
N LEU A 61 19.57 -16.54 -10.13
CA LEU A 61 19.51 -15.61 -9.01
C LEU A 61 18.06 -15.35 -8.57
N LEU A 62 17.14 -15.14 -9.54
CA LEU A 62 15.74 -14.88 -9.23
C LEU A 62 15.05 -16.12 -8.62
N ILE A 63 15.35 -17.32 -9.13
CA ILE A 63 14.83 -18.58 -8.58
C ILE A 63 15.27 -18.73 -7.12
N LYS A 64 16.56 -18.58 -6.83
CA LYS A 64 17.07 -18.61 -5.45
C LYS A 64 16.42 -17.56 -4.56
N GLY A 65 16.28 -16.33 -5.06
CA GLY A 65 15.62 -15.26 -4.31
C GLY A 65 14.15 -15.56 -4.00
N ARG A 66 13.41 -16.16 -4.94
CA ARG A 66 12.03 -16.62 -4.71
C ARG A 66 11.97 -17.75 -3.66
N GLU A 67 12.90 -18.71 -3.71
CA GLU A 67 13.00 -19.79 -2.71
C GLU A 67 13.29 -19.23 -1.32
N GLU A 68 14.23 -18.30 -1.20
CA GLU A 68 14.57 -17.65 0.07
C GLU A 68 13.36 -16.88 0.64
N VAL A 69 12.69 -16.05 -0.15
CA VAL A 69 11.51 -15.29 0.28
C VAL A 69 10.38 -16.22 0.69
N SER A 70 10.12 -17.29 -0.09
CA SER A 70 9.10 -18.29 0.24
C SER A 70 9.41 -19.04 1.53
N SER A 71 10.69 -19.30 1.83
CA SER A 71 11.09 -19.98 3.08
C SER A 71 10.74 -19.19 4.34
N PHE A 72 10.54 -17.87 4.22
CA PHE A 72 10.08 -16.99 5.28
C PHE A 72 8.58 -16.63 5.16
N GLY A 73 7.82 -17.35 4.31
CA GLY A 73 6.37 -17.20 4.18
C GLY A 73 5.92 -16.11 3.20
N GLY A 74 6.81 -15.61 2.34
CA GLY A 74 6.43 -14.71 1.25
C GLY A 74 5.61 -15.44 0.18
N GLU A 75 4.55 -14.81 -0.29
CA GLU A 75 3.64 -15.32 -1.30
C GLU A 75 3.96 -14.69 -2.66
N PHE A 76 3.80 -15.47 -3.73
CA PHE A 76 4.04 -15.03 -5.11
C PHE A 76 2.77 -15.16 -5.95
N LEU A 77 2.54 -14.15 -6.78
CA LEU A 77 1.50 -14.15 -7.80
C LEU A 77 2.10 -13.74 -9.13
N ASP A 78 2.09 -14.67 -10.10
CA ASP A 78 2.51 -14.38 -11.45
C ASP A 78 1.32 -13.75 -12.20
N ALA A 79 1.29 -12.41 -12.23
CA ALA A 79 0.19 -11.63 -12.79
C ALA A 79 0.65 -10.24 -13.25
N THR A 80 -0.21 -9.58 -14.02
CA THR A 80 -0.05 -8.18 -14.41
C THR A 80 -1.06 -7.33 -13.64
N ILE A 81 -0.60 -6.19 -13.12
CA ILE A 81 -1.47 -5.26 -12.42
C ILE A 81 -2.14 -4.35 -13.45
N THR A 82 -3.44 -4.14 -13.30
CA THR A 82 -4.28 -3.31 -14.17
C THR A 82 -4.68 -1.99 -13.53
N ASP A 83 -4.82 -1.95 -12.19
CA ASP A 83 -5.20 -0.73 -11.47
C ASP A 83 -4.63 -0.69 -10.05
N ILE A 84 -4.42 0.52 -9.54
CA ILE A 84 -4.01 0.83 -8.16
C ILE A 84 -4.86 1.97 -7.65
N THR A 85 -5.53 1.78 -6.52
CA THR A 85 -6.27 2.84 -5.83
C THR A 85 -5.77 3.01 -4.40
N THR A 86 -5.85 4.23 -3.88
CA THR A 86 -5.35 4.58 -2.55
C THR A 86 -6.47 5.01 -1.62
N ASN A 87 -6.34 4.72 -0.34
CA ASN A 87 -7.17 5.27 0.73
C ASN A 87 -6.31 5.53 1.97
N HIS A 88 -6.89 6.12 3.03
CA HIS A 88 -6.18 6.47 4.26
C HIS A 88 -5.57 5.27 5.01
N LYS A 89 -6.03 4.05 4.77
CA LYS A 89 -5.53 2.83 5.45
C LYS A 89 -4.48 2.06 4.65
N GLY A 90 -4.40 2.32 3.34
CA GLY A 90 -3.50 1.59 2.44
C GLY A 90 -3.91 1.72 1.00
N LEU A 91 -3.57 0.71 0.22
CA LEU A 91 -3.77 0.71 -1.22
C LEU A 91 -4.43 -0.60 -1.66
N ASN A 92 -5.22 -0.50 -2.71
CA ASN A 92 -5.86 -1.64 -3.38
C ASN A 92 -5.21 -1.84 -4.74
N ILE A 93 -4.87 -3.07 -5.08
CA ILE A 93 -4.35 -3.48 -6.39
C ILE A 93 -5.36 -4.40 -7.04
N THR A 94 -5.67 -4.16 -8.31
CA THR A 94 -6.42 -5.08 -9.15
C THR A 94 -5.49 -5.75 -10.16
N THR A 95 -5.53 -7.07 -10.23
CA THR A 95 -4.78 -7.88 -11.19
C THR A 95 -5.57 -8.12 -12.47
N ASP A 96 -4.92 -8.63 -13.52
CA ASP A 96 -5.51 -8.85 -14.85
C ASP A 96 -6.62 -9.91 -14.87
N ASP A 97 -6.72 -10.75 -13.84
CA ASP A 97 -7.85 -11.66 -13.62
C ASP A 97 -9.04 -11.02 -12.86
N GLY A 98 -8.93 -9.72 -12.52
CA GLY A 98 -9.94 -8.97 -11.78
C GLY A 98 -9.93 -9.21 -10.27
N THR A 99 -8.90 -9.84 -9.72
CA THR A 99 -8.77 -10.07 -8.27
C THR A 99 -8.21 -8.82 -7.57
N ASP A 100 -8.81 -8.45 -6.43
CA ASP A 100 -8.36 -7.34 -5.61
C ASP A 100 -7.49 -7.79 -4.44
N HIS A 101 -6.38 -7.09 -4.25
CA HIS A 101 -5.43 -7.29 -3.16
C HIS A 101 -5.22 -5.97 -2.42
N PHE A 102 -5.31 -5.99 -1.09
CA PHE A 102 -5.09 -4.83 -0.24
C PHE A 102 -3.78 -4.96 0.53
N ALA A 103 -3.02 -3.84 0.64
CA ALA A 103 -1.88 -3.77 1.55
C ALA A 103 -1.76 -2.40 2.23
N SER A 104 -1.11 -2.40 3.41
CA SER A 104 -0.80 -1.18 4.15
C SER A 104 0.31 -0.34 3.50
N ALA A 105 1.19 -0.97 2.72
CA ALA A 105 2.27 -0.32 1.98
C ALA A 105 2.59 -1.05 0.67
N PHE A 106 3.14 -0.32 -0.32
CA PHE A 106 3.59 -0.85 -1.61
C PHE A 106 5.04 -0.51 -1.88
N ILE A 107 5.72 -1.46 -2.55
CA ILE A 107 7.04 -1.23 -3.13
C ILE A 107 6.96 -1.44 -4.64
N LEU A 108 7.16 -0.36 -5.42
CA LEU A 108 7.28 -0.42 -6.86
C LEU A 108 8.71 -0.81 -7.23
N ALA A 109 8.89 -2.01 -7.78
CA ALA A 109 10.17 -2.56 -8.22
C ALA A 109 10.12 -3.08 -9.66
N THR A 110 9.29 -2.43 -10.49
CA THR A 110 8.91 -2.84 -11.85
C THR A 110 10.03 -2.62 -12.89
N GLY A 111 11.08 -1.89 -12.52
CA GLY A 111 12.23 -1.64 -13.37
C GLY A 111 11.92 -0.73 -14.57
N VAL A 112 12.67 -0.94 -15.65
CA VAL A 112 12.54 -0.19 -16.92
C VAL A 112 12.41 -1.14 -18.11
N THR A 113 11.86 -0.61 -19.19
CA THR A 113 11.94 -1.17 -20.54
C THR A 113 12.96 -0.39 -21.35
N ASP A 114 13.94 -1.07 -21.94
CA ASP A 114 14.96 -0.45 -22.79
C ASP A 114 14.42 -0.28 -24.21
N GLU A 115 14.32 0.96 -24.68
CA GLU A 115 14.10 1.28 -26.07
C GLU A 115 15.45 1.42 -26.76
N ILE A 116 15.70 0.63 -27.79
CA ILE A 116 16.93 0.66 -28.58
C ILE A 116 16.65 1.23 -29.98
N ALA A 117 17.71 1.60 -30.70
CA ALA A 117 17.58 2.10 -32.06
C ALA A 117 16.89 1.08 -32.97
N ASP A 118 16.04 1.58 -33.86
CA ASP A 118 15.33 0.75 -34.85
C ASP A 118 16.25 0.47 -36.06
N ILE A 119 17.26 -0.39 -35.79
CA ILE A 119 18.20 -0.88 -36.82
C ILE A 119 17.93 -2.36 -37.01
N PRO A 120 17.57 -2.83 -38.23
CA PRO A 120 17.38 -4.25 -38.54
C PRO A 120 18.54 -5.09 -37.99
N GLY A 121 18.22 -6.19 -37.33
CA GLY A 121 19.20 -7.10 -36.74
C GLY A 121 19.75 -6.68 -35.34
N LEU A 122 19.45 -5.49 -34.86
CA LEU A 122 19.93 -5.01 -33.56
C LEU A 122 19.20 -5.69 -32.40
N ALA A 123 17.85 -5.71 -32.45
CA ALA A 123 17.01 -6.24 -31.38
C ALA A 123 17.19 -7.77 -31.21
N GLU A 124 17.37 -8.50 -32.26
CA GLU A 124 17.55 -9.96 -32.25
C GLU A 124 18.84 -10.38 -31.54
N ARG A 125 19.81 -9.45 -31.44
CA ARG A 125 21.12 -9.67 -30.82
C ARG A 125 21.25 -9.03 -29.46
N TRP A 126 20.19 -8.34 -29.00
CA TRP A 126 20.21 -7.64 -27.71
C TRP A 126 20.45 -8.59 -26.54
N GLY A 127 21.42 -8.25 -25.70
CA GLY A 127 21.86 -9.06 -24.55
C GLY A 127 22.78 -10.22 -24.89
N SER A 128 23.10 -10.43 -26.19
CA SER A 128 24.05 -11.46 -26.65
C SER A 128 25.31 -10.85 -27.26
N THR A 129 25.23 -10.30 -28.45
CA THR A 129 26.36 -9.63 -29.13
C THR A 129 26.10 -8.13 -29.32
N VAL A 130 24.87 -7.64 -29.08
CA VAL A 130 24.53 -6.24 -28.90
C VAL A 130 24.34 -6.00 -27.41
N LEU A 131 25.17 -5.16 -26.83
CA LEU A 131 25.40 -5.02 -25.42
C LEU A 131 25.19 -3.56 -24.96
N HIS A 132 24.82 -3.40 -23.70
CA HIS A 132 24.59 -2.05 -23.11
C HIS A 132 25.69 -1.62 -22.14
N CYS A 133 26.16 -2.52 -21.30
CA CYS A 133 26.99 -2.17 -20.15
C CYS A 133 28.42 -2.69 -20.30
N PRO A 134 29.44 -1.86 -20.41
CA PRO A 134 30.82 -2.30 -20.49
C PRO A 134 31.30 -3.10 -19.29
N TYR A 135 30.89 -2.72 -18.08
CA TYR A 135 31.25 -3.42 -16.84
C TYR A 135 30.60 -4.80 -16.74
N CYS A 136 29.46 -4.99 -17.41
CA CYS A 136 28.73 -6.26 -17.38
C CYS A 136 29.25 -7.26 -18.41
N HIS A 137 29.78 -6.78 -19.54
CA HIS A 137 30.10 -7.65 -20.70
C HIS A 137 31.44 -7.32 -21.39
N GLY A 138 32.16 -6.29 -20.95
CA GLY A 138 33.39 -5.87 -21.61
C GLY A 138 34.53 -6.92 -21.52
N HIS A 139 34.57 -7.69 -20.41
CA HIS A 139 35.57 -8.73 -20.22
C HIS A 139 35.44 -9.85 -21.24
N GLU A 140 34.21 -10.29 -21.55
CA GLU A 140 33.90 -11.40 -22.48
C GLU A 140 34.25 -11.06 -23.93
N VAL A 141 34.32 -9.76 -24.23
CA VAL A 141 34.69 -9.23 -25.56
C VAL A 141 36.07 -8.53 -25.57
N ALA A 142 36.85 -8.73 -24.54
CA ALA A 142 38.16 -8.10 -24.44
C ALA A 142 39.07 -8.47 -25.61
N GLY A 143 39.71 -7.47 -26.23
CA GLY A 143 40.59 -7.63 -27.40
C GLY A 143 39.88 -7.94 -28.73
N LYS A 144 38.54 -8.05 -28.75
CA LYS A 144 37.79 -8.30 -29.96
C LYS A 144 37.51 -7.00 -30.72
N ARG A 145 37.01 -7.13 -31.97
CA ARG A 145 36.54 -5.98 -32.77
C ARG A 145 35.19 -5.51 -32.23
N ILE A 146 35.18 -4.32 -31.63
CA ILE A 146 33.99 -3.77 -31.03
C ILE A 146 33.45 -2.59 -31.85
N GLY A 147 32.15 -2.55 -32.07
CA GLY A 147 31.43 -1.40 -32.56
C GLY A 147 30.76 -0.66 -31.42
N PHE A 148 30.72 0.67 -31.48
CA PHE A 148 29.91 1.49 -30.62
C PHE A 148 28.97 2.37 -31.44
N LEU A 149 27.64 2.20 -31.25
CA LEU A 149 26.64 3.06 -31.90
C LEU A 149 26.41 4.28 -31.02
N ALA A 150 26.92 5.43 -31.42
CA ALA A 150 26.76 6.66 -30.70
C ALA A 150 25.37 7.27 -30.98
N SER A 151 24.59 7.57 -29.94
CA SER A 151 23.26 8.19 -30.05
C SER A 151 23.27 9.68 -29.71
N SER A 152 24.32 10.17 -29.08
CA SER A 152 24.46 11.57 -28.64
C SER A 152 25.92 11.86 -28.28
N PRO A 153 26.34 13.13 -28.18
CA PRO A 153 27.67 13.49 -27.69
C PRO A 153 27.96 12.91 -26.29
N MET A 154 26.95 12.85 -25.42
CA MET A 154 27.07 12.30 -24.06
C MET A 154 27.36 10.79 -24.08
N SER A 155 26.82 10.06 -25.07
CA SER A 155 27.05 8.61 -25.19
C SER A 155 28.52 8.25 -25.47
N LEU A 156 29.33 9.18 -25.99
CA LEU A 156 30.75 8.96 -26.31
C LEU A 156 31.59 8.62 -25.09
N HIS A 157 31.16 8.99 -23.89
CA HIS A 157 31.83 8.53 -22.65
C HIS A 157 31.89 7.00 -22.55
N MET A 158 30.87 6.30 -23.05
CA MET A 158 30.88 4.85 -23.11
C MET A 158 31.96 4.30 -24.07
N ALA A 159 32.18 4.96 -25.20
CA ALA A 159 33.27 4.60 -26.12
C ALA A 159 34.64 4.78 -25.48
N GLU A 160 34.84 5.84 -24.70
CA GLU A 160 36.08 6.03 -23.93
C GLU A 160 36.29 4.90 -22.91
N LEU A 161 35.26 4.45 -22.22
CA LEU A 161 35.31 3.30 -21.31
C LEU A 161 35.65 2.00 -22.05
N LEU A 162 34.95 1.73 -23.16
CA LEU A 162 35.17 0.50 -23.96
C LEU A 162 36.61 0.32 -24.43
N ARG A 163 37.32 1.43 -24.66
CA ARG A 163 38.75 1.42 -25.02
C ARG A 163 39.61 0.69 -23.97
N GLN A 164 39.14 0.54 -22.73
CA GLN A 164 39.85 -0.22 -21.70
C GLN A 164 39.88 -1.73 -22.02
N TRP A 165 38.82 -2.24 -22.64
CA TRP A 165 38.69 -3.67 -22.93
C TRP A 165 39.21 -4.04 -24.33
N SER A 166 39.09 -3.14 -25.33
CA SER A 166 39.64 -3.41 -26.66
C SER A 166 40.32 -2.20 -27.30
N PRO A 167 41.47 -2.40 -27.92
CA PRO A 167 42.10 -1.41 -28.79
C PRO A 167 41.39 -1.29 -30.17
N ASP A 168 40.67 -2.35 -30.60
CA ASP A 168 39.99 -2.40 -31.89
C ASP A 168 38.54 -1.98 -31.73
N LEU A 169 38.33 -0.64 -31.60
CA LEU A 169 37.03 -0.04 -31.37
C LEU A 169 36.70 0.95 -32.49
N THR A 170 35.56 0.72 -33.13
CA THR A 170 34.97 1.60 -34.16
C THR A 170 33.74 2.29 -33.58
N ILE A 171 33.67 3.61 -33.63
CA ILE A 171 32.56 4.44 -33.18
C ILE A 171 31.78 4.86 -34.43
N PHE A 172 30.53 4.40 -34.54
CA PHE A 172 29.59 4.82 -35.59
C PHE A 172 28.87 6.06 -35.08
N THR A 173 29.12 7.19 -35.74
CA THR A 173 28.58 8.49 -35.30
C THR A 173 27.29 8.90 -36.00
N ASP A 174 26.91 8.23 -37.08
CA ASP A 174 25.67 8.44 -37.83
C ASP A 174 25.38 9.93 -38.07
N GLY A 175 26.37 10.66 -38.58
CA GLY A 175 26.26 12.08 -38.82
C GLY A 175 26.29 12.98 -37.58
N LEU A 176 26.52 12.44 -36.39
CA LEU A 176 26.69 13.23 -35.16
C LEU A 176 27.86 14.21 -35.31
N GLU A 177 27.57 15.50 -35.17
CA GLU A 177 28.61 16.54 -35.20
C GLU A 177 29.46 16.45 -33.94
N LEU A 178 30.75 16.21 -34.10
CA LEU A 178 31.74 16.20 -33.03
C LEU A 178 32.59 17.49 -33.12
N SER A 179 32.97 18.04 -31.96
CA SER A 179 33.95 19.09 -31.92
C SER A 179 35.33 18.53 -32.30
N GLU A 180 36.22 19.37 -32.88
CA GLU A 180 37.59 19.01 -33.19
C GLU A 180 38.35 18.47 -31.97
N GLU A 181 38.09 19.01 -30.79
CA GLU A 181 38.62 18.57 -29.52
C GLU A 181 38.19 17.14 -29.19
N THR A 182 36.88 16.84 -29.33
CA THR A 182 36.32 15.50 -29.10
C THR A 182 36.91 14.47 -30.07
N GLU A 183 36.94 14.80 -31.35
CA GLU A 183 37.53 13.93 -32.35
C GLU A 183 39.02 13.66 -32.05
N HIS A 184 39.81 14.70 -31.78
CA HIS A 184 41.23 14.58 -31.43
C HIS A 184 41.40 13.68 -30.19
N ARG A 185 40.59 13.89 -29.18
CA ARG A 185 40.63 13.10 -27.93
C ARG A 185 40.38 11.61 -28.20
N LEU A 186 39.36 11.26 -28.97
CA LEU A 186 39.01 9.88 -29.31
C LEU A 186 40.13 9.23 -30.15
N ARG A 187 40.58 9.93 -31.21
CA ARG A 187 41.66 9.45 -32.09
C ARG A 187 43.01 9.32 -31.37
N SER A 188 43.29 10.13 -30.37
CA SER A 188 44.57 10.08 -29.61
C SER A 188 44.80 8.75 -28.87
N ARG A 189 43.69 7.98 -28.60
CA ARG A 189 43.70 6.64 -28.05
C ARG A 189 43.52 5.54 -29.11
N GLY A 190 43.58 5.88 -30.41
CA GLY A 190 43.50 4.94 -31.53
C GLY A 190 42.08 4.48 -31.88
N LEU A 191 41.05 5.24 -31.41
CA LEU A 191 39.66 4.92 -31.76
C LEU A 191 39.39 5.28 -33.23
N LYS A 192 38.62 4.42 -33.92
CA LYS A 192 38.19 4.65 -35.30
C LYS A 192 36.83 5.33 -35.28
N LEU A 193 36.71 6.40 -36.05
CA LEU A 193 35.43 7.12 -36.23
C LEU A 193 34.88 6.80 -37.61
N GLU A 194 33.66 6.28 -37.64
CA GLU A 194 32.89 5.96 -38.85
C GLU A 194 31.64 6.86 -38.90
N PRO A 195 31.63 7.88 -39.77
CA PRO A 195 30.53 8.84 -39.82
C PRO A 195 29.29 8.33 -40.54
N ARG A 196 29.39 7.25 -41.29
CA ARG A 196 28.26 6.70 -42.05
C ARG A 196 27.28 5.99 -41.12
N ALA A 197 25.99 6.10 -41.43
CA ALA A 197 24.92 5.40 -40.74
C ALA A 197 25.05 3.88 -40.89
N VAL A 198 24.71 3.18 -39.85
CA VAL A 198 24.53 1.72 -39.86
C VAL A 198 23.10 1.43 -40.29
N GLN A 199 22.97 0.73 -41.41
CA GLN A 199 21.67 0.38 -42.02
C GLN A 199 21.13 -0.94 -41.48
N GLU A 200 21.99 -1.91 -41.17
CA GLU A 200 21.62 -3.25 -40.72
C GLU A 200 22.76 -3.88 -39.91
N ILE A 201 22.43 -4.80 -39.03
CA ILE A 201 23.37 -5.68 -38.32
C ILE A 201 23.17 -7.09 -38.79
N THR A 202 24.23 -7.70 -39.36
CA THR A 202 24.22 -9.04 -39.92
C THR A 202 25.26 -9.97 -39.28
N GLY A 203 25.37 -11.18 -39.68
CA GLY A 203 26.36 -12.14 -39.18
C GLY A 203 26.31 -12.29 -37.65
N VAL A 204 27.45 -12.26 -37.01
CA VAL A 204 27.54 -12.23 -35.55
C VAL A 204 27.13 -10.87 -35.03
N SER A 205 27.80 -9.81 -35.48
CA SER A 205 27.48 -8.40 -35.18
C SER A 205 28.08 -7.45 -36.22
N ASP A 206 28.20 -7.90 -37.48
CA ASP A 206 28.78 -7.10 -38.56
C ASP A 206 27.84 -5.94 -38.90
N ALA A 207 28.39 -4.72 -38.98
CA ALA A 207 27.62 -3.55 -39.35
C ALA A 207 27.64 -3.37 -40.86
N VAL A 208 26.47 -3.28 -41.51
CA VAL A 208 26.29 -2.87 -42.89
C VAL A 208 25.99 -1.37 -42.91
N LEU A 209 26.84 -0.60 -43.59
CA LEU A 209 26.68 0.84 -43.71
C LEU A 209 25.72 1.19 -44.86
N ILE A 210 25.26 2.44 -44.89
CA ILE A 210 24.27 2.96 -45.85
C ILE A 210 24.71 2.82 -47.32
N ASP A 211 26.01 2.61 -47.60
CA ASP A 211 26.59 2.39 -48.89
C ASP A 211 26.95 0.89 -49.14
N ASP A 212 26.31 -0.02 -48.41
CA ASP A 212 26.54 -1.47 -48.48
C ASP A 212 27.95 -1.94 -48.05
N HIS A 213 28.76 -1.03 -47.43
CA HIS A 213 30.07 -1.40 -46.91
C HIS A 213 29.93 -2.21 -45.64
N LEU A 214 30.56 -3.38 -45.59
CA LEU A 214 30.54 -4.26 -44.41
C LEU A 214 31.70 -3.96 -43.47
N VAL A 215 31.39 -3.68 -42.21
CA VAL A 215 32.36 -3.55 -41.11
C VAL A 215 32.25 -4.76 -40.20
N PRO A 216 33.22 -5.69 -40.26
CA PRO A 216 33.16 -6.93 -39.50
C PRO A 216 33.45 -6.64 -38.00
N LEU A 217 32.52 -7.04 -37.13
CA LEU A 217 32.57 -6.86 -35.69
C LEU A 217 32.26 -8.15 -34.94
N ASP A 218 32.76 -8.27 -33.71
CA ASP A 218 32.51 -9.40 -32.83
C ASP A 218 31.47 -9.05 -31.77
N ALA A 219 31.31 -7.76 -31.46
CA ALA A 219 30.26 -7.24 -30.59
C ALA A 219 29.96 -5.77 -30.89
N ILE A 220 28.76 -5.34 -30.56
CA ILE A 220 28.33 -3.93 -30.63
C ILE A 220 27.88 -3.50 -29.24
N PHE A 221 28.28 -2.30 -28.83
CA PHE A 221 27.71 -1.61 -27.68
C PHE A 221 26.86 -0.43 -28.17
N THR A 222 25.74 -0.23 -27.45
CA THR A 222 24.85 0.92 -27.70
C THR A 222 24.16 1.37 -26.42
N VAL A 223 23.65 2.57 -26.44
CA VAL A 223 22.87 3.14 -25.32
C VAL A 223 21.40 2.93 -25.64
N SER A 224 20.65 2.41 -24.69
CA SER A 224 19.18 2.37 -24.75
C SER A 224 18.57 3.63 -24.13
N GLN A 225 17.36 3.96 -24.50
CA GLN A 225 16.51 4.91 -23.81
C GLN A 225 15.64 4.15 -22.78
N PRO A 226 15.96 4.20 -21.48
CA PRO A 226 15.19 3.47 -20.49
C PRO A 226 13.85 4.16 -20.23
N ARG A 227 12.75 3.41 -20.30
CA ARG A 227 11.40 3.86 -19.94
C ARG A 227 11.00 3.22 -18.62
N PRO A 228 10.75 4.00 -17.55
CA PRO A 228 10.30 3.43 -16.28
C PRO A 228 8.93 2.77 -16.44
N ASN A 229 8.78 1.58 -15.81
CA ASN A 229 7.50 0.85 -15.84
C ASN A 229 6.63 1.31 -14.66
N ASP A 230 6.22 2.57 -14.67
CA ASP A 230 5.49 3.27 -13.59
C ASP A 230 4.12 3.83 -14.03
N GLN A 231 3.63 3.43 -15.22
CA GLN A 231 2.37 3.88 -15.80
C GLN A 231 1.18 3.68 -14.87
N LEU A 232 1.22 2.65 -14.04
CA LEU A 232 0.20 2.33 -13.03
C LEU A 232 0.02 3.44 -11.98
N LEU A 233 1.03 4.29 -11.77
CA LEU A 233 1.02 5.35 -10.77
C LEU A 233 0.82 6.76 -11.35
N ILE A 234 0.62 6.92 -12.66
CA ILE A 234 0.49 8.23 -13.32
C ILE A 234 -0.67 9.03 -12.71
N HIS A 235 -1.79 8.39 -12.42
CA HIS A 235 -2.98 9.02 -11.85
C HIS A 235 -2.79 9.53 -10.41
N LEU A 236 -1.70 9.15 -9.72
CA LEU A 236 -1.37 9.62 -8.38
C LEU A 236 -0.55 10.91 -8.38
N ASP A 237 -0.17 11.43 -9.56
CA ASP A 237 0.58 12.69 -9.75
C ASP A 237 1.82 12.81 -8.84
N LEU A 238 2.60 11.73 -8.77
CA LEU A 238 3.80 11.66 -7.94
C LEU A 238 4.90 12.57 -8.51
N GLU A 239 5.70 13.20 -7.62
CA GLU A 239 6.83 14.03 -8.04
C GLU A 239 7.82 13.25 -8.92
N ARG A 240 8.35 13.93 -9.94
CA ARG A 240 9.29 13.36 -10.89
C ARG A 240 10.57 14.18 -10.97
N GLU A 241 11.65 13.53 -11.36
CA GLU A 241 12.94 14.14 -11.64
C GLU A 241 13.31 13.91 -13.10
N GLU A 242 13.59 15.00 -13.80
CA GLU A 242 14.05 14.96 -15.18
C GLU A 242 15.55 14.71 -15.24
N SER A 243 15.96 13.79 -16.11
CA SER A 243 17.35 13.45 -16.35
C SER A 243 17.64 13.31 -17.85
N PRO A 244 18.89 13.26 -18.28
CA PRO A 244 19.24 12.96 -19.68
C PRO A 244 18.71 11.62 -20.18
N PHE A 245 18.35 10.71 -19.28
CA PHE A 245 17.81 9.38 -19.58
C PHE A 245 16.29 9.32 -19.53
N GLY A 246 15.62 10.43 -19.25
CA GLY A 246 14.16 10.54 -19.16
C GLY A 246 13.66 10.98 -17.80
N SER A 247 12.34 10.96 -17.64
CA SER A 247 11.61 11.34 -16.43
C SER A 247 11.43 10.14 -15.53
N PHE A 248 11.88 10.21 -14.28
CA PHE A 248 11.79 9.14 -13.29
C PHE A 248 11.04 9.62 -12.04
N LEU A 249 10.48 8.68 -11.27
CA LEU A 249 9.93 9.01 -9.95
C LEU A 249 11.03 9.60 -9.06
N LYS A 250 10.78 10.78 -8.50
CA LYS A 250 11.63 11.39 -7.50
C LYS A 250 11.38 10.70 -6.16
N VAL A 251 12.44 10.25 -5.51
CA VAL A 251 12.39 9.60 -4.21
C VAL A 251 13.31 10.28 -3.22
N ASP A 252 12.97 10.19 -1.94
CA ASP A 252 13.83 10.66 -0.85
C ASP A 252 14.96 9.66 -0.51
N GLY A 253 15.72 9.95 0.54
CA GLY A 253 16.81 9.08 1.01
C GLY A 253 16.35 7.71 1.53
N MET A 254 15.03 7.50 1.70
CA MET A 254 14.42 6.24 2.10
C MET A 254 13.73 5.52 0.94
N ASN A 255 13.96 5.96 -0.30
CA ASN A 255 13.31 5.49 -1.53
C ASN A 255 11.77 5.68 -1.53
N LYS A 256 11.29 6.72 -0.83
CA LYS A 256 9.88 7.07 -0.73
C LYS A 256 9.57 8.24 -1.69
N PRO A 257 8.64 8.09 -2.66
CA PRO A 257 8.15 9.19 -3.46
C PRO A 257 7.21 10.11 -2.66
N SER A 258 6.58 11.08 -3.33
CA SER A 258 5.61 12.01 -2.73
C SER A 258 4.28 11.35 -2.33
N HIS A 259 4.34 10.17 -1.68
CA HIS A 259 3.17 9.43 -1.18
C HIS A 259 3.51 8.63 0.09
N ASP A 260 2.60 8.65 1.08
CA ASP A 260 2.87 8.11 2.42
C ASP A 260 3.01 6.59 2.50
N ARG A 261 2.42 5.86 1.57
CA ARG A 261 2.31 4.40 1.60
C ARG A 261 2.98 3.69 0.42
N ILE A 262 3.72 4.45 -0.43
CA ILE A 262 4.41 3.93 -1.61
C ILE A 262 5.91 4.14 -1.46
N TRP A 263 6.68 3.13 -1.87
CA TRP A 263 8.12 3.19 -2.08
C TRP A 263 8.45 2.75 -3.50
N ALA A 264 9.55 3.23 -4.06
CA ALA A 264 9.97 2.85 -5.40
C ALA A 264 11.48 2.56 -5.40
N VAL A 265 11.90 1.44 -6.03
CA VAL A 265 13.27 0.96 -5.93
C VAL A 265 13.76 0.22 -7.17
N GLY A 266 15.06 0.23 -7.40
CA GLY A 266 15.68 -0.39 -8.56
C GLY A 266 15.60 0.50 -9.81
N ASN A 267 15.56 -0.12 -11.00
CA ASN A 267 15.67 0.67 -12.22
C ASN A 267 14.48 1.61 -12.48
N VAL A 268 13.35 1.43 -11.86
CA VAL A 268 12.19 2.35 -11.99
C VAL A 268 12.49 3.76 -11.45
N VAL A 269 13.48 3.90 -10.56
CA VAL A 269 13.96 5.19 -10.02
C VAL A 269 15.42 5.47 -10.37
N SER A 270 16.21 4.46 -10.74
CA SER A 270 17.63 4.59 -11.07
C SER A 270 17.97 3.72 -12.27
N SER A 271 17.84 4.29 -13.48
CA SER A 271 17.96 3.57 -14.76
C SER A 271 19.29 2.84 -14.95
N HIS A 272 20.37 3.34 -14.31
CA HIS A 272 21.74 2.83 -14.44
C HIS A 272 22.14 1.80 -13.36
N ALA A 273 21.26 1.54 -12.38
CA ALA A 273 21.57 0.60 -11.32
C ALA A 273 21.75 -0.83 -11.86
N ASN A 274 22.89 -1.42 -11.54
CA ASN A 274 23.17 -2.83 -11.83
C ASN A 274 22.54 -3.77 -10.78
N VAL A 275 22.75 -5.09 -10.91
CA VAL A 275 22.16 -6.08 -10.01
C VAL A 275 22.55 -5.85 -8.54
N PRO A 276 23.83 -5.72 -8.15
CA PRO A 276 24.21 -5.46 -6.75
C PRO A 276 23.61 -4.17 -6.17
N GLN A 277 23.61 -3.09 -6.96
CA GLN A 277 23.00 -1.82 -6.55
C GLN A 277 21.49 -1.97 -6.32
N SER A 278 20.81 -2.67 -7.23
CA SER A 278 19.38 -2.96 -7.10
C SER A 278 19.08 -3.82 -5.88
N MET A 279 19.88 -4.84 -5.60
CA MET A 279 19.75 -5.69 -4.40
C MET A 279 19.96 -4.87 -3.12
N GLY A 280 21.03 -4.06 -3.07
CA GLY A 280 21.32 -3.22 -1.91
C GLY A 280 20.21 -2.20 -1.63
N ALA A 281 19.75 -1.50 -2.68
CA ALA A 281 18.63 -0.56 -2.57
C ALA A 281 17.33 -1.26 -2.13
N GLY A 282 17.03 -2.45 -2.68
CA GLY A 282 15.88 -3.25 -2.30
C GLY A 282 15.92 -3.64 -0.82
N SER A 283 17.05 -4.16 -0.35
CA SER A 283 17.23 -4.52 1.05
C SER A 283 17.03 -3.32 1.99
N PHE A 284 17.60 -2.16 1.65
CA PHE A 284 17.42 -0.92 2.40
C PHE A 284 15.95 -0.48 2.41
N THR A 285 15.28 -0.51 1.25
CA THR A 285 13.86 -0.13 1.13
C THR A 285 12.96 -1.04 1.97
N GLY A 286 13.18 -2.35 1.95
CA GLY A 286 12.41 -3.30 2.78
C GLY A 286 12.52 -2.98 4.26
N ALA A 287 13.73 -2.63 4.74
CA ALA A 287 13.94 -2.21 6.12
C ALA A 287 13.24 -0.87 6.44
N ALA A 288 13.30 0.10 5.52
CA ALA A 288 12.65 1.40 5.66
C ALA A 288 11.12 1.28 5.74
N VAL A 289 10.52 0.47 4.87
CA VAL A 289 9.08 0.18 4.89
C VAL A 289 8.68 -0.45 6.22
N ASN A 290 9.43 -1.47 6.69
CA ASN A 290 9.12 -2.10 7.97
C ASN A 290 9.21 -1.10 9.13
N ALA A 291 10.24 -0.24 9.17
CA ALA A 291 10.36 0.78 10.20
C ALA A 291 9.18 1.74 10.21
N THR A 292 8.73 2.18 9.03
CA THR A 292 7.54 3.04 8.90
C THR A 292 6.28 2.34 9.40
N LEU A 293 6.04 1.09 9.02
CA LEU A 293 4.88 0.33 9.49
C LEU A 293 4.89 0.12 11.00
N VAL A 294 6.06 -0.17 11.59
CA VAL A 294 6.21 -0.27 13.06
C VAL A 294 5.87 1.05 13.73
N SER A 295 6.37 2.20 13.21
CA SER A 295 6.03 3.51 13.78
C SER A 295 4.52 3.75 13.74
N LEU A 296 3.87 3.48 12.61
CA LEU A 296 2.42 3.64 12.47
C LEU A 296 1.62 2.74 13.43
N GLU A 297 2.09 1.53 13.69
CA GLU A 297 1.49 0.60 14.66
C GLU A 297 1.60 1.13 16.09
N PHE A 298 2.75 1.74 16.45
CA PHE A 298 2.90 2.41 17.75
C PHE A 298 2.04 3.65 17.85
N ASP A 299 1.97 4.48 16.80
CA ASP A 299 1.13 5.67 16.76
C ASP A 299 -0.36 5.30 16.90
N ASP A 300 -0.81 4.24 16.19
CA ASP A 300 -2.18 3.72 16.31
C ASP A 300 -2.48 3.21 17.73
N ALA A 301 -1.54 2.49 18.33
CA ALA A 301 -1.69 1.97 19.69
C ALA A 301 -1.66 3.07 20.75
N ALA A 302 -0.99 4.17 20.49
CA ALA A 302 -0.88 5.31 21.40
C ALA A 302 -2.04 6.32 21.26
N ARG A 303 -2.95 6.13 20.28
CA ARG A 303 -4.09 7.03 20.08
C ARG A 303 -5.00 7.04 21.30
N THR A 304 -5.34 8.26 21.76
CA THR A 304 -6.39 8.42 22.74
C THR A 304 -7.77 8.18 22.12
N PRO A 305 -8.81 7.84 22.92
CA PRO A 305 -10.17 7.70 22.39
C PRO A 305 -10.65 8.95 21.62
N VAL A 306 -10.31 10.15 22.10
CA VAL A 306 -10.64 11.41 21.41
C VAL A 306 -10.04 11.44 20.01
N GLN A 307 -8.72 11.21 19.89
CA GLN A 307 -8.02 11.24 18.61
C GLN A 307 -8.55 10.18 17.65
N PHE A 308 -8.75 8.96 18.15
CA PHE A 308 -9.27 7.87 17.32
C PHE A 308 -10.64 8.18 16.73
N TRP A 309 -11.59 8.61 17.56
CA TRP A 309 -12.96 8.84 17.11
C TRP A 309 -13.07 10.12 16.26
N GLU A 310 -12.30 11.16 16.57
CA GLU A 310 -12.25 12.37 15.74
C GLU A 310 -11.72 12.06 14.32
N ASP A 311 -10.58 11.34 14.21
CA ASP A 311 -10.06 10.88 12.91
C ASP A 311 -11.06 10.00 12.17
N HIS A 312 -11.78 9.12 12.89
CA HIS A 312 -12.79 8.23 12.32
C HIS A 312 -13.93 9.02 11.66
N TYR A 313 -14.47 10.03 12.36
CA TYR A 313 -15.54 10.86 11.79
C TYR A 313 -15.00 11.80 10.70
N ALA A 314 -13.81 12.36 10.83
CA ALA A 314 -13.21 13.23 9.82
C ALA A 314 -12.91 12.52 8.49
N ALA A 315 -12.73 11.19 8.50
CA ALA A 315 -12.37 10.39 7.32
C ALA A 315 -13.46 10.33 6.23
N ALA A 316 -14.73 10.59 6.56
CA ALA A 316 -15.84 10.55 5.60
C ALA A 316 -16.89 11.63 5.93
N PRO A 317 -17.62 12.16 4.94
CA PRO A 317 -18.69 13.14 5.17
C PRO A 317 -19.83 12.60 6.05
N GLN A 318 -20.08 11.32 6.01
CA GLN A 318 -21.06 10.59 6.84
C GLN A 318 -20.50 9.20 7.14
N VAL A 319 -20.49 8.82 8.41
CA VAL A 319 -19.96 7.52 8.85
C VAL A 319 -21.07 6.50 9.03
N TRP A 320 -22.18 6.91 9.62
CA TRP A 320 -23.29 6.03 9.92
C TRP A 320 -24.49 6.25 8.98
N SER A 321 -25.42 5.29 8.99
CA SER A 321 -26.58 5.28 8.08
C SER A 321 -27.58 6.42 8.30
N GLY A 322 -27.48 7.18 9.40
CA GLY A 322 -28.45 8.19 9.81
C GLY A 322 -29.81 7.62 10.27
N LYS A 323 -29.91 6.30 10.41
CA LYS A 323 -31.15 5.62 10.88
C LYS A 323 -31.02 5.27 12.35
N VAL A 324 -32.14 5.34 13.07
CA VAL A 324 -32.24 4.91 14.46
C VAL A 324 -31.82 3.45 14.62
N ASN A 325 -31.16 3.13 15.75
CA ASN A 325 -30.88 1.76 16.13
C ASN A 325 -32.16 0.94 16.23
N LYS A 326 -32.17 -0.24 15.60
CA LYS A 326 -33.35 -1.10 15.54
C LYS A 326 -33.85 -1.50 16.94
N VAL A 327 -32.94 -1.89 17.83
CA VAL A 327 -33.31 -2.28 19.21
C VAL A 327 -33.92 -1.11 19.95
N LEU A 328 -33.32 0.07 19.87
CA LEU A 328 -33.88 1.27 20.50
C LEU A 328 -35.26 1.58 19.97
N SER A 329 -35.47 1.50 18.65
CA SER A 329 -36.79 1.75 18.03
C SER A 329 -37.86 0.71 18.39
N GLU A 330 -37.50 -0.47 18.84
CA GLU A 330 -38.42 -1.51 19.30
C GLU A 330 -38.72 -1.41 20.80
N VAL A 331 -37.70 -0.99 21.62
CA VAL A 331 -37.81 -0.95 23.08
C VAL A 331 -38.41 0.39 23.57
N ALA A 332 -37.93 1.53 23.09
CA ALA A 332 -38.35 2.84 23.61
C ALA A 332 -39.85 3.12 23.51
N PRO A 333 -40.60 2.64 22.50
CA PRO A 333 -42.07 2.80 22.45
C PRO A 333 -42.81 2.06 23.57
N THR A 334 -42.18 1.10 24.25
CA THR A 334 -42.76 0.41 25.41
C THR A 334 -42.59 1.16 26.72
N LEU A 335 -41.79 2.23 26.72
CA LEU A 335 -41.45 3.05 27.87
C LEU A 335 -42.21 4.36 27.84
N THR A 336 -42.38 4.98 29.00
CA THR A 336 -42.99 6.32 29.10
C THR A 336 -41.95 7.38 28.75
N PRO A 337 -42.18 8.26 27.78
CA PRO A 337 -41.27 9.33 27.45
C PRO A 337 -41.00 10.27 28.63
N GLY A 338 -39.73 10.60 28.82
CA GLY A 338 -39.20 11.49 29.84
C GLY A 338 -37.89 12.10 29.37
N LYS A 339 -36.87 12.11 30.21
CA LYS A 339 -35.48 12.51 29.83
C LYS A 339 -34.67 11.32 29.41
N ALA A 340 -34.03 11.40 28.25
CA ALA A 340 -33.16 10.36 27.74
C ALA A 340 -31.71 10.85 27.57
N LEU A 341 -30.75 9.97 27.81
CA LEU A 341 -29.33 10.16 27.54
C LEU A 341 -28.83 9.07 26.60
N ASP A 342 -28.15 9.44 25.53
CA ASP A 342 -27.52 8.50 24.60
C ASP A 342 -25.98 8.63 24.69
N LEU A 343 -25.32 7.53 25.03
CA LEU A 343 -23.88 7.46 25.24
C LEU A 343 -23.15 7.08 23.96
N GLY A 344 -22.26 7.95 23.46
CA GLY A 344 -21.61 7.76 22.18
C GLY A 344 -22.58 7.93 21.02
N CYS A 345 -23.31 9.05 21.03
CA CYS A 345 -24.46 9.27 20.10
C CYS A 345 -24.07 9.43 18.63
N GLY A 346 -22.77 9.54 18.31
CA GLY A 346 -22.27 9.75 16.97
C GLY A 346 -22.92 10.94 16.26
N GLU A 347 -23.40 10.73 15.04
CA GLU A 347 -24.07 11.74 14.20
C GLU A 347 -25.54 11.97 14.60
N GLY A 348 -26.01 11.44 15.76
CA GLY A 348 -27.23 11.85 16.44
C GLY A 348 -28.53 11.18 16.00
N ALA A 349 -28.50 10.07 15.25
CA ALA A 349 -29.70 9.43 14.72
C ALA A 349 -30.66 8.95 15.83
N ASP A 350 -30.15 8.29 16.87
CA ASP A 350 -30.92 7.75 18.00
C ASP A 350 -31.55 8.87 18.83
N VAL A 351 -30.79 9.93 19.11
CA VAL A 351 -31.26 11.10 19.88
C VAL A 351 -32.38 11.85 19.14
N ASN A 352 -32.21 12.12 17.86
CA ASN A 352 -33.24 12.76 17.03
C ASN A 352 -34.53 11.92 16.98
N TRP A 353 -34.38 10.60 16.83
CA TRP A 353 -35.53 9.72 16.83
C TRP A 353 -36.25 9.72 18.19
N LEU A 354 -35.53 9.64 19.31
CA LEU A 354 -36.10 9.73 20.65
C LEU A 354 -36.87 11.04 20.85
N ALA A 355 -36.30 12.17 20.43
CA ALA A 355 -36.94 13.47 20.50
C ALA A 355 -38.25 13.51 19.70
N GLN A 356 -38.30 12.90 18.51
CA GLN A 356 -39.51 12.74 17.69
C GLN A 356 -40.57 11.84 18.37
N GLN A 357 -40.17 10.93 19.26
CA GLN A 357 -41.08 10.11 20.07
C GLN A 357 -41.50 10.80 21.38
N GLY A 358 -41.18 12.06 21.58
CA GLY A 358 -41.59 12.86 22.74
C GLY A 358 -40.62 12.86 23.91
N TRP A 359 -39.42 12.30 23.78
CA TRP A 359 -38.38 12.37 24.80
C TRP A 359 -37.64 13.73 24.79
N GLN A 360 -37.20 14.17 25.92
CA GLN A 360 -36.15 15.20 26.01
C GLN A 360 -34.80 14.49 25.96
N ALA A 361 -34.20 14.40 24.76
CA ALA A 361 -33.07 13.54 24.51
C ALA A 361 -31.78 14.34 24.44
N VAL A 362 -30.76 13.91 25.20
CA VAL A 362 -29.39 14.45 25.16
C VAL A 362 -28.47 13.36 24.59
N GLY A 363 -27.69 13.71 23.59
CA GLY A 363 -26.62 12.85 23.06
C GLY A 363 -25.26 13.40 23.44
N ILE A 364 -24.36 12.51 23.83
CA ILE A 364 -22.96 12.83 24.15
C ILE A 364 -22.07 11.98 23.27
N ASP A 365 -21.10 12.63 22.61
CA ASP A 365 -20.00 11.95 21.90
C ASP A 365 -18.68 12.68 22.19
N ILE A 366 -17.59 11.92 22.10
CA ILE A 366 -16.25 12.44 22.34
C ILE A 366 -15.71 13.23 21.14
N SER A 367 -16.26 12.99 19.91
CA SER A 367 -15.85 13.66 18.69
C SER A 367 -16.60 14.99 18.47
N PRO A 368 -15.89 16.13 18.39
CA PRO A 368 -16.46 17.40 17.95
C PRO A 368 -17.12 17.30 16.56
N THR A 369 -16.47 16.64 15.60
CA THR A 369 -17.00 16.46 14.23
C THR A 369 -18.33 15.72 14.22
N ALA A 370 -18.47 14.65 15.00
CA ALA A 370 -19.74 13.92 15.10
C ALA A 370 -20.86 14.83 15.66
N ILE A 371 -20.56 15.56 16.73
CA ILE A 371 -21.51 16.46 17.39
C ILE A 371 -21.88 17.65 16.50
N GLU A 372 -20.97 18.24 15.73
CA GLU A 372 -21.29 19.28 14.76
C GLU A 372 -22.31 18.79 13.73
N ARG A 373 -22.10 17.61 13.14
CA ARG A 373 -23.02 16.99 12.22
C ARG A 373 -24.39 16.66 12.85
N ALA A 374 -24.37 16.14 14.08
CA ALA A 374 -25.59 15.87 14.83
C ALA A 374 -26.43 17.14 15.03
N LYS A 375 -25.78 18.28 15.37
CA LYS A 375 -26.44 19.59 15.53
C LYS A 375 -27.03 20.15 14.24
N GLU A 376 -26.40 19.91 13.08
CA GLU A 376 -26.95 20.32 11.77
C GLU A 376 -28.34 19.73 11.49
N HIS A 377 -28.62 18.56 12.06
CA HIS A 377 -29.87 17.83 11.85
C HIS A 377 -30.77 17.76 13.09
N ALA A 378 -30.44 18.54 14.14
CA ALA A 378 -31.13 18.52 15.42
C ALA A 378 -32.63 18.87 15.28
N VAL A 379 -33.49 18.05 15.86
CA VAL A 379 -34.94 18.31 15.95
C VAL A 379 -35.30 18.91 17.32
N PRO A 380 -36.47 19.56 17.46
CA PRO A 380 -36.92 20.04 18.76
C PRO A 380 -36.96 18.92 19.82
N GLY A 381 -36.34 19.14 20.99
CA GLY A 381 -36.23 18.13 22.04
C GLY A 381 -34.94 17.33 22.03
N ALA A 382 -34.10 17.46 20.97
CA ALA A 382 -32.76 16.88 20.89
C ALA A 382 -31.70 17.90 21.26
N GLU A 383 -30.74 17.51 22.11
CA GLU A 383 -29.55 18.28 22.47
C GLU A 383 -28.30 17.43 22.27
N PHE A 384 -27.18 18.06 21.83
CA PHE A 384 -25.93 17.36 21.53
C PHE A 384 -24.75 18.07 22.22
N ARG A 385 -23.91 17.30 22.89
CA ARG A 385 -22.74 17.79 23.64
C ARG A 385 -21.48 16.99 23.30
N THR A 386 -20.39 17.71 23.04
CA THR A 386 -19.05 17.09 22.98
C THR A 386 -18.54 16.97 24.42
N ALA A 387 -18.33 15.74 24.88
CA ALA A 387 -17.73 15.49 26.19
C ALA A 387 -17.10 14.09 26.27
N ASP A 388 -16.11 13.96 27.16
CA ASP A 388 -15.59 12.65 27.56
C ASP A 388 -16.55 12.05 28.59
N LEU A 389 -17.02 10.82 28.36
CA LEU A 389 -17.94 10.13 29.25
C LEU A 389 -17.27 9.63 30.55
N THR A 390 -15.96 9.79 30.71
CA THR A 390 -15.30 9.66 32.02
C THR A 390 -15.71 10.79 32.99
N ASP A 391 -16.12 11.95 32.44
CA ASP A 391 -16.75 13.05 33.14
C ASP A 391 -18.27 12.92 32.98
N LEU A 392 -18.90 12.19 33.89
CA LEU A 392 -20.31 11.85 33.80
C LEU A 392 -21.23 13.07 33.71
N PRO A 393 -22.25 13.07 32.83
CA PRO A 393 -23.16 14.19 32.71
C PRO A 393 -23.98 14.41 33.99
N GLU A 394 -24.26 15.68 34.30
CA GLU A 394 -25.16 16.04 35.40
C GLU A 394 -26.62 15.78 35.03
N GLY A 395 -27.45 15.49 36.02
CA GLY A 395 -28.88 15.29 35.89
C GLY A 395 -29.32 13.86 36.13
N GLU A 396 -30.62 13.65 36.05
CA GLU A 396 -31.27 12.34 36.17
C GLU A 396 -32.05 12.06 34.90
N PHE A 397 -32.11 10.75 34.50
CA PHE A 397 -32.67 10.31 33.23
C PHE A 397 -33.64 9.13 33.44
N ASP A 398 -34.69 9.10 32.65
CA ASP A 398 -35.68 8.03 32.66
C ASP A 398 -35.28 6.90 31.70
N LEU A 399 -34.41 7.21 30.72
CA LEU A 399 -33.76 6.24 29.83
C LEU A 399 -32.31 6.65 29.59
N ILE A 400 -31.39 5.70 29.78
CA ILE A 400 -30.03 5.82 29.28
C ILE A 400 -29.82 4.74 28.22
N SER A 401 -29.40 5.11 27.00
CA SER A 401 -29.08 4.20 25.91
C SER A 401 -27.57 4.16 25.63
N ALA A 402 -27.04 2.97 25.33
CA ALA A 402 -25.68 2.71 24.92
C ALA A 402 -25.69 1.77 23.71
N SER A 403 -25.95 2.36 22.52
CA SER A 403 -26.06 1.61 21.26
C SER A 403 -24.67 1.43 20.64
N PHE A 404 -24.15 0.20 20.62
CA PHE A 404 -22.83 -0.15 20.08
C PHE A 404 -21.69 0.70 20.68
N PHE A 405 -21.80 0.97 21.97
CA PHE A 405 -20.83 1.72 22.75
C PHE A 405 -19.56 0.86 22.98
N HIS A 406 -18.80 0.66 21.90
CA HIS A 406 -17.55 -0.08 21.83
C HIS A 406 -16.45 0.83 21.27
N SER A 407 -15.20 0.58 21.65
CA SER A 407 -14.06 1.30 21.08
C SER A 407 -12.92 0.31 20.80
N PRO A 408 -12.24 0.40 19.65
CA PRO A 408 -11.03 -0.36 19.37
C PRO A 408 -9.80 0.18 20.16
N VAL A 409 -9.89 1.39 20.69
CA VAL A 409 -8.92 1.96 21.63
C VAL A 409 -9.47 1.86 23.05
N GLU A 410 -8.59 2.00 24.05
CA GLU A 410 -8.95 1.84 25.45
C GLU A 410 -10.15 2.72 25.83
N LEU A 411 -11.18 2.11 26.41
CA LEU A 411 -12.39 2.77 26.88
C LEU A 411 -12.76 2.18 28.24
N ALA A 412 -12.88 3.01 29.25
CA ALA A 412 -13.32 2.62 30.60
C ALA A 412 -14.83 2.28 30.64
N ARG A 413 -15.31 1.51 29.62
CA ARG A 413 -16.73 1.27 29.32
C ARG A 413 -17.54 0.81 30.53
N THR A 414 -17.05 -0.19 31.26
CA THR A 414 -17.75 -0.73 32.45
C THR A 414 -17.86 0.32 33.55
N GLY A 415 -16.81 1.11 33.78
CA GLY A 415 -16.83 2.20 34.76
C GLY A 415 -17.82 3.30 34.38
N ILE A 416 -17.86 3.67 33.08
CA ILE A 416 -18.83 4.64 32.56
C ILE A 416 -20.26 4.14 32.73
N LEU A 417 -20.56 2.87 32.32
CA LEU A 417 -21.89 2.30 32.46
C LEU A 417 -22.36 2.24 33.91
N LYS A 418 -21.51 1.79 34.83
CA LYS A 418 -21.83 1.79 36.29
C LYS A 418 -22.08 3.23 36.83
N GLY A 419 -21.23 4.16 36.41
CA GLY A 419 -21.38 5.56 36.87
C GLY A 419 -22.66 6.23 36.37
N VAL A 420 -23.08 5.99 35.11
CA VAL A 420 -24.33 6.55 34.57
C VAL A 420 -25.58 5.87 35.17
N MET A 421 -25.48 4.64 35.63
CA MET A 421 -26.60 3.97 36.35
C MET A 421 -27.06 4.72 37.57
N GLU A 422 -26.15 5.41 38.27
CA GLU A 422 -26.48 6.26 39.41
C GLU A 422 -27.38 7.47 39.03
N ARG A 423 -27.40 7.83 37.74
CA ARG A 423 -28.18 8.94 37.17
C ARG A 423 -29.57 8.49 36.64
N ILE A 424 -29.93 7.24 36.78
CA ILE A 424 -31.22 6.71 36.35
C ILE A 424 -32.24 6.98 37.46
N THR A 425 -33.37 7.60 37.12
CA THR A 425 -34.48 7.82 38.06
C THR A 425 -35.06 6.50 38.60
N PRO A 426 -35.69 6.45 39.77
CA PRO A 426 -36.48 5.29 40.17
C PRO A 426 -37.58 5.02 39.13
N GLY A 427 -37.64 3.77 38.63
CA GLY A 427 -38.48 3.37 37.50
C GLY A 427 -37.88 3.59 36.12
N GLY A 428 -36.76 4.30 36.04
CA GLY A 428 -36.00 4.52 34.78
C GLY A 428 -35.19 3.31 34.32
N HIS A 429 -34.65 3.38 33.11
CA HIS A 429 -34.08 2.21 32.40
C HIS A 429 -32.67 2.50 31.87
N LEU A 430 -31.84 1.43 31.82
CA LEU A 430 -30.63 1.37 31.01
C LEU A 430 -30.82 0.34 29.89
N LEU A 431 -30.66 0.79 28.65
CA LEU A 431 -30.68 -0.05 27.46
C LEU A 431 -29.26 -0.15 26.86
N ILE A 432 -28.72 -1.36 26.77
CA ILE A 432 -27.45 -1.63 26.14
C ILE A 432 -27.69 -2.49 24.89
N THR A 433 -27.13 -2.07 23.77
CA THR A 433 -27.06 -2.88 22.54
C THR A 433 -25.59 -3.05 22.16
N SER A 434 -25.12 -4.28 21.98
CA SER A 434 -23.73 -4.59 21.66
C SER A 434 -23.62 -5.70 20.62
N HIS A 435 -22.51 -5.78 19.89
CA HIS A 435 -22.21 -6.96 19.08
C HIS A 435 -21.72 -8.10 19.99
N VAL A 436 -22.29 -9.30 19.81
CA VAL A 436 -21.90 -10.51 20.57
C VAL A 436 -20.64 -11.14 19.98
N ALA A 437 -20.48 -11.05 18.66
CA ALA A 437 -19.35 -11.60 17.93
C ALA A 437 -19.10 -10.79 16.65
N PRO A 438 -17.87 -10.79 16.12
CA PRO A 438 -17.60 -10.22 14.81
C PRO A 438 -18.33 -11.01 13.72
N PRO A 439 -18.67 -10.37 12.58
CA PRO A 439 -19.27 -11.05 11.43
C PRO A 439 -18.43 -12.26 10.99
N ALA A 440 -19.09 -13.30 10.46
CA ALA A 440 -18.48 -14.59 10.12
C ALA A 440 -17.31 -14.51 9.11
N TRP A 441 -17.24 -13.46 8.30
CA TRP A 441 -16.15 -13.24 7.34
C TRP A 441 -14.89 -12.60 7.96
N VAL A 442 -14.95 -12.10 9.19
CA VAL A 442 -13.79 -11.55 9.91
C VAL A 442 -12.98 -12.71 10.47
N LYS A 443 -11.89 -13.07 9.78
CA LYS A 443 -11.03 -14.22 10.16
C LYS A 443 -10.17 -13.93 11.40
N ASP A 444 -9.74 -12.69 11.59
CA ASP A 444 -8.97 -12.27 12.75
C ASP A 444 -9.91 -11.71 13.83
N LYS A 445 -10.22 -12.56 14.80
CA LYS A 445 -11.11 -12.20 15.92
C LYS A 445 -10.50 -11.16 16.88
N HIS A 446 -9.22 -10.85 16.72
CA HIS A 446 -8.49 -9.88 17.55
C HIS A 446 -8.26 -8.54 16.83
N ALA A 447 -8.56 -8.44 15.54
CA ALA A 447 -8.38 -7.23 14.78
C ALA A 447 -9.50 -6.22 15.08
N HIS A 448 -9.18 -5.19 15.86
CA HIS A 448 -9.82 -3.87 15.86
C HIS A 448 -11.30 -3.72 16.29
N HIS A 449 -11.89 -4.74 16.86
CA HIS A 449 -13.20 -4.60 17.50
C HIS A 449 -13.00 -4.70 19.01
N GLY A 450 -13.29 -3.64 19.77
CA GLY A 450 -13.23 -3.68 21.24
C GLY A 450 -13.86 -4.96 21.80
N LYS A 451 -13.68 -5.25 23.07
CA LYS A 451 -14.28 -6.46 23.70
C LYS A 451 -15.78 -6.49 23.41
N MET A 452 -16.25 -7.59 22.83
CA MET A 452 -17.65 -7.88 22.58
C MET A 452 -18.15 -8.81 23.70
N PHE A 453 -19.33 -8.54 24.21
CA PHE A 453 -19.87 -9.26 25.37
C PHE A 453 -21.22 -9.86 25.05
N ALA A 454 -21.45 -11.08 25.47
CA ALA A 454 -22.79 -11.65 25.50
C ALA A 454 -23.63 -10.94 26.57
N PRO A 455 -24.99 -10.91 26.43
CA PRO A 455 -25.86 -10.26 27.40
C PRO A 455 -25.67 -10.70 28.85
N ALA A 456 -25.36 -11.97 29.08
CA ALA A 456 -25.09 -12.50 30.42
C ALA A 456 -23.79 -11.91 31.02
N GLU A 457 -22.74 -11.78 30.19
CA GLU A 457 -21.47 -11.17 30.61
C GLU A 457 -21.64 -9.68 30.90
N GLU A 458 -22.46 -8.95 30.11
CA GLU A 458 -22.80 -7.56 30.39
C GLU A 458 -23.44 -7.40 31.78
N LEU A 459 -24.39 -8.27 32.12
CA LEU A 459 -25.02 -8.24 33.44
C LEU A 459 -24.03 -8.55 34.58
N GLU A 460 -23.09 -9.47 34.38
CA GLU A 460 -22.04 -9.74 35.38
C GLU A 460 -21.17 -8.50 35.62
N PHE A 461 -20.80 -7.78 34.56
CA PHE A 461 -19.98 -6.56 34.68
C PHE A 461 -20.72 -5.40 35.33
N LEU A 462 -22.05 -5.33 35.19
CA LEU A 462 -22.86 -4.29 35.84
C LEU A 462 -23.01 -4.50 37.36
N GLU A 463 -22.81 -5.72 37.87
CA GLU A 463 -22.89 -6.08 39.30
C GLU A 463 -24.21 -5.65 39.94
N LEU A 464 -25.33 -5.92 39.24
CA LEU A 464 -26.67 -5.51 39.67
C LEU A 464 -27.08 -6.22 40.96
N THR A 465 -27.74 -5.48 41.86
CA THR A 465 -28.38 -6.06 43.03
C THR A 465 -29.88 -6.18 42.81
N ASP A 466 -30.49 -7.29 43.24
CA ASP A 466 -31.93 -7.54 43.06
C ASP A 466 -32.81 -6.51 43.83
N ASP A 467 -32.26 -5.89 44.83
CA ASP A 467 -32.95 -4.87 45.63
C ASP A 467 -33.14 -3.57 44.88
N GLU A 468 -32.18 -3.20 44.03
CA GLU A 468 -32.16 -1.91 43.33
C GLU A 468 -32.55 -2.06 41.84
N TRP A 469 -32.37 -3.24 41.25
CA TRP A 469 -32.51 -3.42 39.80
C TRP A 469 -33.38 -4.61 39.44
N GLU A 470 -34.06 -4.49 38.32
CA GLU A 470 -34.83 -5.57 37.68
C GLU A 470 -34.33 -5.75 36.23
N VAL A 471 -33.97 -6.98 35.87
CA VAL A 471 -33.61 -7.32 34.49
C VAL A 471 -34.88 -7.55 33.69
N ILE A 472 -35.16 -6.67 32.72
CA ILE A 472 -36.36 -6.73 31.86
C ILE A 472 -36.07 -7.59 30.62
N LEU A 473 -34.91 -7.36 29.97
CA LEU A 473 -34.44 -8.13 28.79
C LEU A 473 -32.97 -8.49 28.96
N SER A 474 -32.62 -9.72 28.57
CA SER A 474 -31.25 -10.19 28.42
C SER A 474 -31.26 -11.26 27.33
N GLU A 475 -31.06 -10.86 26.08
CA GLU A 475 -31.23 -11.76 24.93
C GLU A 475 -30.29 -11.40 23.78
N THR A 476 -30.08 -12.36 22.88
CA THR A 476 -29.34 -12.15 21.61
C THR A 476 -30.35 -12.08 20.46
N ARG A 477 -30.24 -11.05 19.61
CA ARG A 477 -31.07 -10.85 18.42
C ARG A 477 -30.22 -10.93 17.17
N SER A 478 -30.56 -11.85 16.28
CA SER A 478 -29.89 -11.96 14.98
C SER A 478 -30.53 -11.00 13.97
N ARG A 479 -29.70 -10.23 13.26
CA ARG A 479 -30.20 -9.38 12.16
C ARG A 479 -29.48 -9.68 10.84
N PRO A 480 -30.21 -9.63 9.71
CA PRO A 480 -29.59 -9.83 8.40
C PRO A 480 -28.69 -8.66 8.05
N ILE A 481 -27.55 -8.97 7.45
CA ILE A 481 -26.60 -8.01 6.87
C ILE A 481 -26.13 -8.53 5.52
N THR A 482 -25.47 -7.68 4.75
CA THR A 482 -24.82 -8.06 3.50
C THR A 482 -23.32 -8.08 3.72
N ALA A 483 -22.68 -9.21 3.43
CA ALA A 483 -21.23 -9.31 3.48
C ALA A 483 -20.57 -8.43 2.39
N PRO A 484 -19.26 -8.10 2.53
CA PRO A 484 -18.55 -7.27 1.53
C PRO A 484 -18.55 -7.85 0.11
N ASP A 485 -18.70 -9.16 -0.02
CA ASP A 485 -18.81 -9.86 -1.32
C ASP A 485 -20.25 -9.87 -1.90
N GLY A 486 -21.19 -9.16 -1.25
CA GLY A 486 -22.59 -9.10 -1.64
C GLY A 486 -23.44 -10.29 -1.18
N SER A 487 -22.87 -11.30 -0.50
CA SER A 487 -23.61 -12.45 -0.01
C SER A 487 -24.48 -12.11 1.21
N PRO A 488 -25.66 -12.74 1.36
CA PRO A 488 -26.47 -12.62 2.58
C PRO A 488 -25.71 -13.19 3.78
N SER A 489 -25.76 -12.48 4.90
CA SER A 489 -25.15 -12.90 6.17
C SER A 489 -26.00 -12.42 7.35
N SER A 490 -25.57 -12.72 8.57
CA SER A 490 -26.19 -12.22 9.79
C SER A 490 -25.15 -11.79 10.80
N ILE A 491 -25.55 -10.89 11.70
CA ILE A 491 -24.78 -10.52 12.89
C ILE A 491 -25.70 -10.62 14.10
N ASP A 492 -25.12 -11.04 15.22
CA ASP A 492 -25.83 -11.20 16.46
C ASP A 492 -25.55 -10.01 17.37
N ASP A 493 -26.63 -9.32 17.77
CA ASP A 493 -26.60 -8.19 18.68
C ASP A 493 -27.12 -8.65 20.06
N GLY A 494 -26.35 -8.35 21.10
CA GLY A 494 -26.75 -8.53 22.50
C GLY A 494 -27.62 -7.36 22.96
N VAL A 495 -28.70 -7.66 23.64
CA VAL A 495 -29.63 -6.67 24.20
C VAL A 495 -29.77 -6.88 25.69
N VAL A 496 -29.49 -5.82 26.46
CA VAL A 496 -29.75 -5.78 27.91
C VAL A 496 -30.62 -4.57 28.21
N LEU A 497 -31.76 -4.81 28.85
CA LEU A 497 -32.61 -3.75 29.39
C LEU A 497 -32.82 -4.02 30.88
N VAL A 498 -32.40 -3.07 31.71
CA VAL A 498 -32.61 -3.11 33.16
C VAL A 498 -33.39 -1.90 33.63
N ARG A 499 -34.18 -2.07 34.70
CA ARG A 499 -34.97 -1.03 35.31
C ARG A 499 -34.53 -0.77 36.74
N ARG A 500 -34.36 0.48 37.15
CA ARG A 500 -34.14 0.85 38.53
C ARG A 500 -35.45 0.73 39.33
N ARG A 501 -35.41 0.09 40.48
CA ARG A 501 -36.58 -0.09 41.37
C ARG A 501 -36.97 1.19 42.11
#